data_f3d170144bd9bad3cbcd8359d9a2da57
#
_entry.id   f3d170144bd9bad3cbcd8359d9a2da57
#
_cell.length_a   1.000
_cell.length_b   1.000
_cell.length_c   1.000
_cell.angle_alpha   90.00
_cell.angle_beta   90.00
_cell.angle_gamma   90.00
#
_symmetry.space_group_name_H-M   'P 1'
#
loop_
_entity.id
_entity.type
_entity.pdbx_description
1 polymer ?
#
loop_
_entity_poly.entity_id
_entity_poly.type
_entity_poly.pdbx_seq_one_letter_code
_entity_poly.pdbx_strand_id
1 'polypeptide(L)'
;MTCLLLFYEFFKTGLFAVGGGLATLPFLYDMAARHPEWFTMSQLADMLAVSESTPGPLGVNMATYVGYLTAGIPGAVAATIGLVAPSVIVILIVAAFLKRFRESRLVNNVFYGLRPASAAMVAAAGLSVVGLALLYSGQTGLAAVNWKAVALAVVLLVLTRWCKPTKGLHPIV
;
A
#
# COMPACT_ATOMS: atom_id res chain seq x y z
N MET A 1 1.26 29.79 2.12
CA MET A 1 0.16 29.29 1.26
C MET A 1 0.41 27.90 0.70
N THR A 2 1.65 27.56 0.33
CA THR A 2 2.02 26.26 -0.28
C THR A 2 1.64 25.05 0.59
N CYS A 3 1.89 25.08 1.90
CA CYS A 3 1.53 23.96 2.80
C CYS A 3 0.01 23.69 2.88
N LEU A 4 -0.81 24.72 2.82
CA LEU A 4 -2.28 24.56 2.79
C LEU A 4 -2.74 23.94 1.48
N LEU A 5 -2.12 24.33 0.36
CA LEU A 5 -2.43 23.77 -0.94
C LEU A 5 -1.97 22.31 -1.03
N LEU A 6 -0.76 21.98 -0.52
CA LEU A 6 -0.29 20.62 -0.38
C LEU A 6 -1.25 19.76 0.47
N PHE A 7 -1.66 20.27 1.62
CA PHE A 7 -2.63 19.58 2.47
C PHE A 7 -3.93 19.30 1.70
N TYR A 8 -4.47 20.28 1.00
CA TYR A 8 -5.72 20.14 0.25
C TYR A 8 -5.62 19.11 -0.89
N GLU A 9 -4.56 19.17 -1.71
CA GLU A 9 -4.38 18.23 -2.81
C GLU A 9 -4.17 16.81 -2.32
N PHE A 10 -3.40 16.62 -1.26
CA PHE A 10 -3.23 15.30 -0.65
C PHE A 10 -4.46 14.83 0.14
N PHE A 11 -5.24 15.72 0.72
CA PHE A 11 -6.53 15.39 1.31
C PHE A 11 -7.50 14.86 0.26
N LYS A 12 -7.59 15.52 -0.87
CA LYS A 12 -8.37 15.06 -2.02
C LYS A 12 -7.90 13.71 -2.52
N THR A 13 -6.58 13.53 -2.66
CA THR A 13 -5.99 12.24 -3.04
C THR A 13 -6.35 11.16 -2.03
N GLY A 14 -6.19 11.39 -0.73
CA GLY A 14 -6.51 10.43 0.32
C GLY A 14 -8.00 10.07 0.41
N LEU A 15 -8.88 10.97 -0.02
CA LEU A 15 -10.33 10.72 -0.05
C LEU A 15 -10.75 9.86 -1.24
N PHE A 16 -10.15 10.06 -2.41
CA PHE A 16 -10.60 9.45 -3.67
C PHE A 16 -9.70 8.31 -4.17
N ALA A 17 -8.47 8.18 -3.69
CA ALA A 17 -7.56 7.09 -4.07
C ALA A 17 -7.97 5.77 -3.38
N VAL A 18 -9.04 5.16 -3.85
CA VAL A 18 -9.53 3.87 -3.34
C VAL A 18 -8.87 2.73 -4.13
N GLY A 19 -8.15 1.84 -3.44
CA GLY A 19 -7.55 0.67 -4.10
C GLY A 19 -6.08 0.40 -3.75
N GLY A 20 -5.53 1.08 -2.74
CA GLY A 20 -4.16 0.87 -2.27
C GLY A 20 -3.17 1.92 -2.79
N GLY A 21 -1.88 1.72 -2.53
CA GLY A 21 -0.84 2.71 -2.79
C GLY A 21 -0.75 3.16 -4.27
N LEU A 22 -0.83 2.22 -5.20
CA LEU A 22 -0.80 2.52 -6.64
C LEU A 22 -2.01 3.34 -7.11
N ALA A 23 -3.14 3.31 -6.40
CA ALA A 23 -4.30 4.13 -6.72
C ALA A 23 -4.07 5.64 -6.50
N THR A 24 -2.99 6.02 -5.82
CA THR A 24 -2.58 7.43 -5.67
C THR A 24 -1.88 7.98 -6.91
N LEU A 25 -1.31 7.11 -7.76
CA LEU A 25 -0.52 7.54 -8.92
C LEU A 25 -1.26 8.43 -9.92
N PRO A 26 -2.51 8.13 -10.32
CA PRO A 26 -3.26 9.02 -11.23
C PRO A 26 -3.40 10.43 -10.68
N PHE A 27 -3.58 10.57 -9.36
CA PHE A 27 -3.67 11.88 -8.70
C PHE A 27 -2.33 12.61 -8.68
N LEU A 28 -1.22 11.87 -8.52
CA LEU A 28 0.13 12.45 -8.57
C LEU A 28 0.50 12.88 -9.99
N TYR A 29 0.10 12.12 -11.03
CA TYR A 29 0.25 12.54 -12.42
C TYR A 29 -0.52 13.84 -12.72
N ASP A 30 -1.78 13.93 -12.27
CA ASP A 30 -2.59 15.12 -12.40
C ASP A 30 -2.00 16.32 -11.62
N MET A 31 -1.47 16.05 -10.43
CA MET A 31 -0.81 17.06 -9.60
C MET A 31 0.47 17.58 -10.26
N ALA A 32 1.32 16.72 -10.84
CA ALA A 32 2.51 17.12 -11.58
C ALA A 32 2.17 17.96 -12.81
N ALA A 33 1.05 17.68 -13.48
CA ALA A 33 0.59 18.46 -14.62
C ALA A 33 0.07 19.84 -14.23
N ARG A 34 -0.62 19.96 -13.07
CA ARG A 34 -1.17 21.23 -12.57
C ARG A 34 -0.15 22.09 -11.81
N HIS A 35 0.83 21.47 -11.21
CA HIS A 35 1.85 22.10 -10.36
C HIS A 35 3.26 21.65 -10.77
N PRO A 36 3.72 21.99 -11.99
CA PRO A 36 5.03 21.57 -12.49
C PRO A 36 6.19 22.17 -11.66
N GLU A 37 5.91 23.20 -10.88
CA GLU A 37 6.84 23.81 -9.94
C GLU A 37 7.10 22.96 -8.66
N TRP A 38 6.25 21.98 -8.37
CA TRP A 38 6.43 21.09 -7.22
C TRP A 38 7.32 19.92 -7.56
N PHE A 39 7.04 19.24 -8.66
CA PHE A 39 7.83 18.12 -9.16
C PHE A 39 7.47 17.80 -10.62
N THR A 40 8.43 17.21 -11.31
CA THR A 40 8.29 16.82 -12.72
C THR A 40 7.87 15.35 -12.85
N MET A 41 7.46 14.96 -14.07
CA MET A 41 7.12 13.57 -14.39
C MET A 41 8.31 12.61 -14.22
N SER A 42 9.55 13.06 -14.51
CA SER A 42 10.73 12.22 -14.27
C SER A 42 11.00 12.03 -12.79
N GLN A 43 10.86 13.07 -11.97
CA GLN A 43 10.97 12.96 -10.51
C GLN A 43 9.90 12.05 -9.93
N LEU A 44 8.70 12.02 -10.52
CA LEU A 44 7.65 11.10 -10.07
C LEU A 44 8.06 9.63 -10.23
N ALA A 45 8.75 9.27 -11.32
CA ALA A 45 9.27 7.92 -11.52
C ALA A 45 10.35 7.56 -10.49
N ASP A 46 11.26 8.50 -10.19
CA ASP A 46 12.29 8.32 -9.16
C ASP A 46 11.67 8.17 -7.77
N MET A 47 10.68 9.01 -7.44
CA MET A 47 9.93 8.93 -6.20
C MET A 47 9.24 7.58 -6.03
N LEU A 48 8.65 7.05 -7.12
CA LEU A 48 7.99 5.75 -7.10
C LEU A 48 9.00 4.63 -6.78
N ALA A 49 10.16 4.63 -7.45
CA ALA A 49 11.22 3.65 -7.20
C ALA A 49 11.74 3.70 -5.76
N VAL A 50 11.97 4.90 -5.22
CA VAL A 50 12.37 5.10 -3.83
C VAL A 50 11.27 4.65 -2.87
N SER A 51 10.02 4.98 -3.17
CA SER A 51 8.88 4.62 -2.32
C SER A 51 8.64 3.11 -2.25
N GLU A 52 8.85 2.39 -3.37
CA GLU A 52 8.76 0.93 -3.39
C GLU A 52 9.91 0.26 -2.65
N SER A 53 11.08 0.89 -2.60
CA SER A 53 12.25 0.42 -1.86
C SER A 53 12.19 0.76 -0.36
N THR A 54 11.29 1.67 0.03
CA THR A 54 11.15 2.15 1.42
C THR A 54 10.00 1.39 2.10
N PRO A 55 10.24 0.80 3.29
CA PRO A 55 9.16 0.13 4.02
C PRO A 55 8.08 1.13 4.43
N GLY A 56 6.82 0.86 4.04
CA GLY A 56 5.68 1.69 4.38
C GLY A 56 4.63 1.78 3.26
N PRO A 57 3.49 2.43 3.54
CA PRO A 57 2.45 2.65 2.52
C PRO A 57 2.96 3.59 1.42
N LEU A 58 2.97 3.13 0.18
CA LEU A 58 3.48 3.86 -0.99
C LEU A 58 2.92 5.29 -1.08
N GLY A 59 1.60 5.46 -0.92
CA GLY A 59 0.97 6.78 -0.97
C GLY A 59 1.48 7.74 0.10
N VAL A 60 1.76 7.24 1.31
CA VAL A 60 2.31 8.06 2.41
C VAL A 60 3.76 8.45 2.12
N ASN A 61 4.57 7.50 1.64
CA ASN A 61 5.95 7.79 1.24
C ASN A 61 6.00 8.85 0.13
N MET A 62 5.16 8.72 -0.89
CA MET A 62 5.04 9.69 -1.98
C MET A 62 4.58 11.07 -1.49
N ALA A 63 3.58 11.12 -0.60
CA ALA A 63 3.11 12.39 -0.03
C ALA A 63 4.21 13.10 0.76
N THR A 64 4.93 12.35 1.59
CA THR A 64 6.05 12.89 2.37
C THR A 64 7.15 13.42 1.45
N TYR A 65 7.49 12.67 0.40
CA TYR A 65 8.53 13.05 -0.56
C TYR A 65 8.16 14.32 -1.33
N VAL A 66 6.97 14.35 -1.94
CA VAL A 66 6.46 15.53 -2.66
C VAL A 66 6.40 16.75 -1.75
N GLY A 67 5.86 16.56 -0.54
CA GLY A 67 5.77 17.64 0.45
C GLY A 67 7.12 18.21 0.83
N TYR A 68 8.13 17.33 0.99
CA TYR A 68 9.50 17.74 1.31
C TYR A 68 10.16 18.50 0.16
N LEU A 69 10.02 18.02 -1.07
CA LEU A 69 10.57 18.73 -2.24
C LEU A 69 9.96 20.12 -2.41
N THR A 70 8.67 20.26 -2.15
CA THR A 70 7.93 21.49 -2.41
C THR A 70 8.13 22.56 -1.33
N ALA A 71 8.13 22.15 -0.05
CA ALA A 71 8.16 23.10 1.07
C ALA A 71 8.97 22.61 2.28
N GLY A 72 9.92 21.68 2.09
CA GLY A 72 10.75 21.13 3.15
C GLY A 72 9.94 20.35 4.21
N ILE A 73 10.46 20.34 5.44
CA ILE A 73 9.83 19.60 6.55
C ILE A 73 8.36 19.97 6.77
N PRO A 74 7.97 21.27 6.83
CA PRO A 74 6.55 21.61 7.03
C PRO A 74 5.66 21.15 5.86
N GLY A 75 6.18 21.14 4.63
CA GLY A 75 5.49 20.58 3.47
C GLY A 75 5.28 19.09 3.57
N ALA A 76 6.31 18.33 3.99
CA ALA A 76 6.23 16.89 4.20
C ALA A 76 5.14 16.53 5.24
N VAL A 77 5.13 17.24 6.37
CA VAL A 77 4.11 17.04 7.42
C VAL A 77 2.71 17.37 6.91
N ALA A 78 2.55 18.51 6.23
CA ALA A 78 1.26 18.95 5.70
C ALA A 78 0.68 17.96 4.67
N ALA A 79 1.50 17.51 3.72
CA ALA A 79 1.10 16.55 2.69
C ALA A 79 0.73 15.18 3.31
N THR A 80 1.54 14.68 4.23
CA THR A 80 1.30 13.40 4.89
C THR A 80 0.03 13.43 5.74
N ILE A 81 -0.16 14.46 6.55
CA ILE A 81 -1.40 14.62 7.33
C ILE A 81 -2.59 14.80 6.39
N GLY A 82 -2.45 15.56 5.31
CA GLY A 82 -3.48 15.72 4.29
C GLY A 82 -3.95 14.38 3.73
N LEU A 83 -3.02 13.51 3.36
CA LEU A 83 -3.35 12.19 2.80
C LEU A 83 -4.05 11.26 3.82
N VAL A 84 -3.62 11.27 5.07
CA VAL A 84 -4.13 10.37 6.11
C VAL A 84 -5.44 10.86 6.74
N ALA A 85 -5.62 12.18 6.85
CA ALA A 85 -6.76 12.79 7.53
C ALA A 85 -8.13 12.28 7.04
N PRO A 86 -8.44 12.15 5.74
CA PRO A 86 -9.73 11.65 5.27
C PRO A 86 -10.03 10.25 5.79
N SER A 87 -9.02 9.35 5.74
CA SER A 87 -9.17 7.98 6.21
C SER A 87 -9.47 7.92 7.70
N VAL A 88 -8.79 8.74 8.50
CA VAL A 88 -9.05 8.84 9.95
C VAL A 88 -10.45 9.38 10.22
N ILE A 89 -10.88 10.42 9.52
CA ILE A 89 -12.22 11.00 9.67
C ILE A 89 -13.29 9.95 9.33
N VAL A 90 -13.15 9.28 8.19
CA VAL A 90 -14.11 8.26 7.75
C VAL A 90 -14.19 7.11 8.75
N ILE A 91 -13.04 6.60 9.23
CA ILE A 91 -13.05 5.47 10.18
C ILE A 91 -13.64 5.86 11.53
N LEU A 92 -13.45 7.10 11.99
CA LEU A 92 -14.07 7.60 13.22
C LEU A 92 -15.58 7.69 13.09
N ILE A 93 -16.08 8.18 11.96
CA ILE A 93 -17.53 8.24 11.67
C ILE A 93 -18.11 6.83 11.63
N VAL A 94 -17.45 5.91 10.90
CA VAL A 94 -17.88 4.51 10.79
C VAL A 94 -17.85 3.83 12.16
N ALA A 95 -16.80 4.04 12.96
CA ALA A 95 -16.69 3.46 14.29
C ALA A 95 -17.78 3.96 15.23
N ALA A 96 -18.10 5.25 15.20
CA ALA A 96 -19.20 5.83 15.99
C ALA A 96 -20.56 5.24 15.58
N PHE A 97 -20.80 5.11 14.27
CA PHE A 97 -21.99 4.47 13.72
C PHE A 97 -22.10 3.01 14.14
N LEU A 98 -21.03 2.23 13.97
CA LEU A 98 -20.99 0.81 14.33
C LEU A 98 -21.20 0.59 15.83
N LYS A 99 -20.67 1.47 16.69
CA LYS A 99 -20.89 1.39 18.14
C LYS A 99 -22.39 1.46 18.50
N ARG A 100 -23.15 2.28 17.76
CA ARG A 100 -24.61 2.42 17.98
C ARG A 100 -25.42 1.22 17.46
N PHE A 101 -24.92 0.54 16.41
CA PHE A 101 -25.62 -0.56 15.74
C PHE A 101 -24.94 -1.92 15.93
N ARG A 102 -24.03 -2.03 16.91
CA ARG A 102 -23.23 -3.23 17.17
C ARG A 102 -24.05 -4.51 17.33
N GLU A 103 -25.28 -4.41 17.88
CA GLU A 103 -26.18 -5.55 18.13
C GLU A 103 -27.13 -5.82 16.94
N SER A 104 -27.06 -5.01 15.89
CA SER A 104 -27.91 -5.19 14.72
C SER A 104 -27.52 -6.46 13.95
N ARG A 105 -28.51 -7.33 13.70
CA ARG A 105 -28.34 -8.54 12.87
C ARG A 105 -27.81 -8.23 11.48
N LEU A 106 -28.21 -7.10 10.91
CA LEU A 106 -27.76 -6.67 9.58
C LEU A 106 -26.27 -6.35 9.58
N VAL A 107 -25.78 -5.63 10.57
CA VAL A 107 -24.35 -5.31 10.72
C VAL A 107 -23.53 -6.60 10.91
N ASN A 108 -23.99 -7.51 11.77
CA ASN A 108 -23.32 -8.77 12.00
C ASN A 108 -23.27 -9.64 10.74
N ASN A 109 -24.35 -9.69 9.95
CA ASN A 109 -24.40 -10.44 8.67
C ASN A 109 -23.45 -9.86 7.63
N VAL A 110 -23.34 -8.52 7.53
CA VAL A 110 -22.38 -7.84 6.64
C VAL A 110 -20.95 -8.19 7.05
N PHE A 111 -20.59 -8.10 8.32
CA PHE A 111 -19.27 -8.48 8.80
C PHE A 111 -18.97 -9.96 8.62
N TYR A 112 -19.98 -10.83 8.78
CA TYR A 112 -19.82 -12.25 8.51
C TYR A 112 -19.47 -12.51 7.04
N GLY A 113 -20.12 -11.81 6.11
CA GLY A 113 -19.81 -11.90 4.68
C GLY A 113 -18.48 -11.26 4.27
N LEU A 114 -18.04 -10.20 4.96
CA LEU A 114 -16.77 -9.53 4.69
C LEU A 114 -15.53 -10.34 5.09
N ARG A 115 -15.64 -11.20 6.12
CA ARG A 115 -14.52 -12.03 6.59
C ARG A 115 -13.95 -12.94 5.49
N PRO A 116 -14.76 -13.78 4.80
CA PRO A 116 -14.24 -14.61 3.71
C PRO A 116 -13.75 -13.78 2.52
N ALA A 117 -14.39 -12.64 2.22
CA ALA A 117 -13.95 -11.74 1.17
C ALA A 117 -12.54 -11.18 1.44
N SER A 118 -12.29 -10.71 2.67
CA SER A 118 -10.96 -10.24 3.08
C SER A 118 -9.91 -11.35 3.01
N ALA A 119 -10.25 -12.55 3.46
CA ALA A 119 -9.35 -13.71 3.36
C ALA A 119 -9.05 -14.08 1.91
N ALA A 120 -10.05 -14.03 1.03
CA ALA A 120 -9.88 -14.29 -0.40
C ALA A 120 -8.97 -13.24 -1.08
N MET A 121 -9.10 -11.96 -0.72
CA MET A 121 -8.22 -10.89 -1.23
C MET A 121 -6.76 -11.10 -0.81
N VAL A 122 -6.52 -11.46 0.46
CA VAL A 122 -5.18 -11.77 0.95
C VAL A 122 -4.60 -13.00 0.25
N ALA A 123 -5.41 -14.05 0.08
CA ALA A 123 -5.00 -15.24 -0.64
C ALA A 123 -4.67 -14.95 -2.11
N ALA A 124 -5.49 -14.15 -2.80
CA ALA A 124 -5.26 -13.74 -4.18
C ALA A 124 -3.96 -12.93 -4.32
N ALA A 125 -3.70 -11.98 -3.41
CA ALA A 125 -2.45 -11.24 -3.38
C ALA A 125 -1.25 -12.18 -3.15
N GLY A 126 -1.35 -13.11 -2.19
CA GLY A 126 -0.31 -14.10 -1.94
C GLY A 126 -0.04 -14.99 -3.16
N LEU A 127 -1.08 -15.47 -3.85
CA LEU A 127 -0.94 -16.26 -5.08
C LEU A 127 -0.28 -15.45 -6.21
N SER A 128 -0.58 -14.16 -6.33
CA SER A 128 0.06 -13.28 -7.31
C SER A 128 1.56 -13.15 -7.05
N VAL A 129 1.96 -12.94 -5.79
CA VAL A 129 3.39 -12.88 -5.40
C VAL A 129 4.08 -14.22 -5.66
N VAL A 130 3.45 -15.33 -5.31
CA VAL A 130 3.98 -16.68 -5.60
C VAL A 130 4.13 -16.89 -7.10
N GLY A 131 3.15 -16.46 -7.91
CA GLY A 131 3.22 -16.53 -9.37
C GLY A 131 4.42 -15.74 -9.92
N LEU A 132 4.60 -14.50 -9.48
CA LEU A 132 5.74 -13.66 -9.89
C LEU A 132 7.11 -14.24 -9.47
N ALA A 133 7.18 -14.85 -8.29
CA ALA A 133 8.43 -15.41 -7.77
C ALA A 133 8.81 -16.75 -8.42
N LEU A 134 7.83 -17.59 -8.71
CA LEU A 134 8.06 -18.98 -9.15
C LEU A 134 7.91 -19.20 -10.66
N LEU A 135 7.28 -18.26 -11.39
CA LEU A 135 7.02 -18.41 -12.82
C LEU A 135 7.76 -17.35 -13.64
N TYR A 136 8.37 -17.77 -14.74
CA TYR A 136 8.94 -16.86 -15.73
C TYR A 136 7.84 -16.32 -16.65
N SER A 137 7.73 -15.00 -16.75
CA SER A 137 6.81 -14.34 -17.70
C SER A 137 7.19 -14.69 -19.14
N GLY A 138 6.23 -15.22 -19.90
CA GLY A 138 6.37 -15.49 -21.34
C GLY A 138 6.76 -16.91 -21.72
N GLN A 139 6.91 -17.83 -20.76
CA GLN A 139 7.12 -19.25 -21.05
C GLN A 139 5.90 -20.09 -20.64
N THR A 140 5.65 -21.19 -21.35
CA THR A 140 4.55 -22.12 -21.08
C THR A 140 5.06 -23.51 -20.70
N GLY A 141 4.32 -24.23 -19.87
CA GLY A 141 4.66 -25.58 -19.42
C GLY A 141 5.73 -25.61 -18.32
N LEU A 142 6.46 -26.72 -18.22
CA LEU A 142 7.49 -26.96 -17.17
C LEU A 142 8.69 -26.01 -17.27
N ALA A 143 8.93 -25.41 -18.43
CA ALA A 143 9.98 -24.41 -18.64
C ALA A 143 9.64 -23.04 -18.00
N ALA A 144 8.37 -22.79 -17.73
CA ALA A 144 7.93 -21.57 -17.04
C ALA A 144 8.26 -21.58 -15.54
N VAL A 145 8.61 -22.73 -14.97
CA VAL A 145 8.86 -22.85 -13.53
C VAL A 145 10.31 -22.50 -13.22
N ASN A 146 10.51 -21.54 -12.34
CA ASN A 146 11.84 -21.21 -11.81
C ASN A 146 12.24 -22.21 -10.72
N TRP A 147 12.82 -23.32 -11.13
CA TRP A 147 13.24 -24.40 -10.22
C TRP A 147 14.21 -23.95 -9.12
N LYS A 148 15.03 -22.93 -9.38
CA LYS A 148 15.92 -22.34 -8.37
C LYS A 148 15.12 -21.63 -7.28
N ALA A 149 14.11 -20.86 -7.66
CA ALA A 149 13.22 -20.18 -6.72
C ALA A 149 12.35 -21.18 -5.94
N VAL A 150 11.87 -22.23 -6.59
CA VAL A 150 11.13 -23.33 -5.94
C VAL A 150 12.00 -24.03 -4.90
N ALA A 151 13.23 -24.42 -5.25
CA ALA A 151 14.15 -25.05 -4.32
C ALA A 151 14.45 -24.16 -3.10
N LEU A 152 14.71 -22.86 -3.33
CA LEU A 152 14.92 -21.88 -2.27
C LEU A 152 13.68 -21.73 -1.37
N ALA A 153 12.49 -21.64 -1.97
CA ALA A 153 11.24 -21.54 -1.22
C ALA A 153 11.01 -22.78 -0.33
N VAL A 154 11.27 -23.99 -0.84
CA VAL A 154 11.16 -25.23 -0.08
C VAL A 154 12.17 -25.26 1.07
N VAL A 155 13.43 -24.90 0.81
CA VAL A 155 14.48 -24.84 1.85
C VAL A 155 14.09 -23.84 2.94
N LEU A 156 13.65 -22.64 2.59
CA LEU A 156 13.20 -21.64 3.55
C LEU A 156 11.98 -22.12 4.35
N LEU A 157 11.02 -22.77 3.70
CA LEU A 157 9.84 -23.30 4.37
C LEU A 157 10.20 -24.41 5.37
N VAL A 158 11.13 -25.31 5.02
CA VAL A 158 11.62 -26.35 5.92
C VAL A 158 12.39 -25.74 7.10
N LEU A 159 13.27 -24.77 6.84
CA LEU A 159 14.04 -24.09 7.89
C LEU A 159 13.15 -23.34 8.85
N THR A 160 12.16 -22.61 8.36
CA THR A 160 11.27 -21.79 9.20
C THR A 160 10.21 -22.62 9.94
N ARG A 161 9.77 -23.74 9.34
CA ARG A 161 8.67 -24.54 9.91
C ARG A 161 9.15 -25.69 10.81
N TRP A 162 10.26 -26.35 10.46
CA TRP A 162 10.72 -27.57 11.14
C TRP A 162 12.01 -27.41 11.95
N CYS A 163 12.91 -26.48 11.61
CA CYS A 163 14.11 -26.28 12.41
C CYS A 163 13.79 -25.45 13.68
N LYS A 164 13.94 -26.10 14.84
CA LYS A 164 13.72 -25.46 16.16
C LYS A 164 14.52 -24.18 16.42
N PRO A 165 15.83 -24.07 16.01
CA PRO A 165 16.61 -22.86 16.30
C PRO A 165 16.17 -21.64 15.47
N THR A 166 15.51 -21.83 14.33
CA THR A 166 15.08 -20.72 13.45
C THR A 166 13.64 -20.26 13.66
N LYS A 167 12.85 -20.97 14.48
CA LYS A 167 11.45 -20.60 14.78
C LYS A 167 11.27 -19.26 15.48
N GLY A 168 12.33 -18.72 16.07
CA GLY A 168 12.31 -17.42 16.77
C GLY A 168 12.98 -16.29 16.00
N LEU A 169 13.56 -16.56 14.84
CA LEU A 169 14.17 -15.53 14.00
C LEU A 169 13.10 -14.80 13.20
N HIS A 170 13.14 -13.46 13.26
CA HIS A 170 12.27 -12.63 12.44
C HIS A 170 12.67 -12.77 10.97
N PRO A 171 11.73 -12.80 10.00
CA PRO A 171 12.03 -12.99 8.56
C PRO A 171 13.00 -11.96 7.94
N ILE A 172 13.33 -10.89 8.67
CA ILE A 172 14.24 -9.81 8.23
C ILE A 172 15.70 -10.06 8.69
N VAL A 173 15.96 -11.06 9.53
CA VAL A 173 17.30 -11.50 9.96
C VAL A 173 17.69 -12.77 9.21
#